data_ea2a3545e489e1676772aa6d340483c2
#
_entry.id   ea2a3545e489e1676772aa6d340483c2
#
_cell.length_a   1.000
_cell.length_b   1.000
_cell.length_c   1.000
_cell.angle_alpha   90.00
_cell.angle_beta   90.00
_cell.angle_gamma   90.00
#
_symmetry.space_group_name_H-M   'P 1'
#
loop_
_entity.id
_entity.type
_entity.pdbx_description
1 polymer ?
#
loop_
_entity_poly.entity_id
_entity_poly.type
_entity_poly.pdbx_seq_one_letter_code
_entity_poly.pdbx_strand_id
1 'polypeptide(L)'
;MIKKANVTSTQVANLAGVSQSTVSRSYLPESPVTEKTRQKVFEVAKQLGYQPNAMARSLITRRSNMVGIVISNVTTNPFYPEVLDLLSRKFQENGQKVMLFVVHRDQSLDDILPQLLEYQVDGIIITAATLSSEMSYQCERRGTPVTLFNRYIPKSNASWFCCDNMAGGSMVAQLFLDSRHKRPAYLAGSEDTSTSIDREKGFMEIMNKNGVESLREVGNYNYNDAYARSEEHTSELQSQ
;
A
#
# COMPACT_ATOMS: atom_id res chain seq x y z
N MET A 1 -19.02 24.52 -21.93
CA MET A 1 -18.57 24.15 -20.56
C MET A 1 -18.92 25.29 -19.62
N ILE A 2 -19.92 25.12 -18.75
CA ILE A 2 -20.29 26.13 -17.74
C ILE A 2 -19.24 26.04 -16.65
N LYS A 3 -18.36 27.07 -16.52
CA LYS A 3 -17.49 27.24 -15.36
C LYS A 3 -18.39 27.44 -14.14
N LYS A 4 -18.59 26.40 -13.35
CA LYS A 4 -19.21 26.51 -12.02
C LYS A 4 -18.27 27.41 -11.21
N ALA A 5 -18.67 28.65 -10.94
CA ALA A 5 -17.95 29.54 -10.04
C ALA A 5 -17.98 28.90 -8.64
N ASN A 6 -16.85 28.29 -8.23
CA ASN A 6 -16.75 27.73 -6.89
C ASN A 6 -16.85 28.87 -5.87
N VAL A 7 -17.76 28.74 -4.92
CA VAL A 7 -17.85 29.68 -3.80
C VAL A 7 -16.53 29.69 -3.04
N THR A 8 -16.05 30.88 -2.73
CA THR A 8 -14.76 31.10 -2.07
C THR A 8 -14.94 31.37 -0.56
N SER A 9 -13.89 31.10 0.22
CA SER A 9 -13.85 31.45 1.65
C SER A 9 -14.04 32.97 1.88
N THR A 10 -13.66 33.79 0.92
CA THR A 10 -13.87 35.26 0.96
C THR A 10 -15.35 35.63 0.88
N GLN A 11 -16.14 34.95 0.06
CA GLN A 11 -17.57 35.18 -0.03
C GLN A 11 -18.29 34.78 1.27
N VAL A 12 -17.89 33.64 1.87
CA VAL A 12 -18.39 33.23 3.18
C VAL A 12 -18.00 34.23 4.26
N ALA A 13 -16.76 34.73 4.26
CA ALA A 13 -16.27 35.70 5.21
C ALA A 13 -17.09 37.01 5.17
N ASN A 14 -17.32 37.55 3.96
CA ASN A 14 -18.09 38.75 3.76
C ASN A 14 -19.53 38.63 4.27
N LEU A 15 -20.21 37.51 3.94
CA LEU A 15 -21.60 37.30 4.35
C LEU A 15 -21.72 36.98 5.85
N ALA A 16 -20.74 36.29 6.42
CA ALA A 16 -20.67 35.99 7.85
C ALA A 16 -20.19 37.18 8.71
N GLY A 17 -19.65 38.26 8.09
CA GLY A 17 -19.11 39.42 8.81
C GLY A 17 -17.84 39.07 9.60
N VAL A 18 -16.99 38.21 9.09
CA VAL A 18 -15.74 37.78 9.73
C VAL A 18 -14.57 37.84 8.73
N SER A 19 -13.34 37.65 9.21
CA SER A 19 -12.20 37.57 8.32
C SER A 19 -12.12 36.21 7.59
N GLN A 20 -11.48 36.16 6.41
CA GLN A 20 -11.24 34.93 5.68
C GLN A 20 -10.46 33.91 6.54
N SER A 21 -9.50 34.38 7.35
CA SER A 21 -8.75 33.54 8.28
C SER A 21 -9.65 32.94 9.36
N THR A 22 -10.67 33.67 9.82
CA THR A 22 -11.69 33.15 10.76
C THR A 22 -12.50 32.04 10.11
N VAL A 23 -12.93 32.19 8.86
CA VAL A 23 -13.61 31.11 8.12
C VAL A 23 -12.73 29.87 8.06
N SER A 24 -11.47 29.99 7.65
CA SER A 24 -10.56 28.84 7.59
C SER A 24 -10.34 28.17 8.94
N ARG A 25 -10.16 28.97 10.00
CA ARG A 25 -10.01 28.47 11.39
C ARG A 25 -11.25 27.82 11.94
N SER A 26 -12.47 28.21 11.53
CA SER A 26 -13.71 27.59 11.95
C SER A 26 -13.82 26.11 11.60
N TYR A 27 -13.06 25.66 10.61
CA TYR A 27 -12.98 24.25 10.20
C TYR A 27 -11.83 23.46 10.86
N LEU A 28 -11.09 24.08 11.79
CA LEU A 28 -10.04 23.41 12.57
C LEU A 28 -10.55 23.10 13.98
N PRO A 29 -10.40 21.85 14.46
CA PRO A 29 -10.96 21.44 15.78
C PRO A 29 -10.44 22.28 16.94
N GLU A 30 -9.17 22.57 16.97
CA GLU A 30 -8.47 23.26 18.08
C GLU A 30 -8.26 24.77 17.84
N SER A 31 -9.10 25.38 17.02
CA SER A 31 -8.92 26.80 16.71
C SER A 31 -9.57 27.69 17.78
N PRO A 32 -9.02 28.88 18.05
CA PRO A 32 -9.56 29.82 19.05
C PRO A 32 -10.83 30.54 18.60
N VAL A 33 -11.58 29.98 17.66
CA VAL A 33 -12.86 30.53 17.19
C VAL A 33 -13.96 30.14 18.14
N THR A 34 -14.74 31.13 18.63
CA THR A 34 -15.86 30.86 19.51
C THR A 34 -16.95 30.00 18.81
N GLU A 35 -17.64 29.18 19.57
CA GLU A 35 -18.67 28.30 19.02
C GLU A 35 -19.77 29.10 18.29
N LYS A 36 -20.18 30.26 18.82
CA LYS A 36 -21.12 31.17 18.15
C LYS A 36 -20.63 31.63 16.77
N THR A 37 -19.35 31.96 16.66
CA THR A 37 -18.76 32.39 15.37
C THR A 37 -18.67 31.19 14.42
N ARG A 38 -18.29 30.02 14.93
CA ARG A 38 -18.20 28.77 14.16
C ARG A 38 -19.54 28.40 13.54
N GLN A 39 -20.64 28.42 14.34
CA GLN A 39 -21.98 28.12 13.87
C GLN A 39 -22.43 29.11 12.79
N LYS A 40 -22.22 30.42 13.00
CA LYS A 40 -22.52 31.45 12.00
C LYS A 40 -21.81 31.20 10.67
N VAL A 41 -20.51 30.85 10.71
CA VAL A 41 -19.72 30.53 9.50
C VAL A 41 -20.28 29.28 8.81
N PHE A 42 -20.64 28.23 9.56
CA PHE A 42 -21.19 27.00 8.99
C PHE A 42 -22.57 27.19 8.35
N GLU A 43 -23.44 28.00 8.94
CA GLU A 43 -24.73 28.35 8.37
C GLU A 43 -24.59 29.09 7.04
N VAL A 44 -23.73 30.10 7.00
CA VAL A 44 -23.45 30.86 5.76
C VAL A 44 -22.78 29.98 4.70
N ALA A 45 -21.82 29.13 5.10
CA ALA A 45 -21.17 28.19 4.20
C ALA A 45 -22.20 27.21 3.58
N LYS A 46 -23.13 26.69 4.39
CA LYS A 46 -24.22 25.82 3.93
C LYS A 46 -25.14 26.54 2.94
N GLN A 47 -25.54 27.79 3.25
CA GLN A 47 -26.39 28.61 2.37
C GLN A 47 -25.75 28.84 1.00
N LEU A 48 -24.44 29.10 0.96
CA LEU A 48 -23.71 29.35 -0.26
C LEU A 48 -23.26 28.05 -0.98
N GLY A 49 -23.39 26.88 -0.37
CA GLY A 49 -22.82 25.63 -0.90
C GLY A 49 -21.28 25.62 -0.86
N TYR A 50 -20.69 26.36 0.07
CA TYR A 50 -19.23 26.40 0.24
C TYR A 50 -18.72 25.09 0.88
N GLN A 51 -17.68 24.55 0.29
CA GLN A 51 -16.89 23.46 0.86
C GLN A 51 -15.43 23.90 1.04
N PRO A 52 -14.84 23.71 2.23
CA PRO A 52 -13.43 24.03 2.46
C PRO A 52 -12.53 23.25 1.50
N ASN A 53 -11.58 23.94 0.92
CA ASN A 53 -10.58 23.29 0.07
C ASN A 53 -9.60 22.51 0.96
N ALA A 54 -9.60 21.17 0.86
CA ALA A 54 -8.72 20.29 1.60
C ALA A 54 -7.23 20.55 1.31
N MET A 55 -6.89 20.88 0.04
CA MET A 55 -5.53 21.21 -0.37
C MET A 55 -5.05 22.55 0.27
N ALA A 56 -5.92 23.55 0.31
CA ALA A 56 -5.59 24.81 0.99
C ALA A 56 -5.41 24.62 2.51
N ARG A 57 -6.17 23.71 3.10
CA ARG A 57 -6.05 23.37 4.52
C ARG A 57 -4.75 22.61 4.81
N SER A 58 -4.32 21.70 3.95
CA SER A 58 -3.07 20.95 4.13
C SER A 58 -1.84 21.88 4.14
N LEU A 59 -1.85 22.97 3.40
CA LEU A 59 -0.79 23.97 3.43
C LEU A 59 -0.66 24.66 4.81
N ILE A 60 -1.77 24.83 5.51
CA ILE A 60 -1.79 25.47 6.84
C ILE A 60 -1.41 24.47 7.93
N THR A 61 -1.96 23.26 7.86
CA THR A 61 -1.77 22.23 8.88
C THR A 61 -0.50 21.40 8.68
N ARG A 62 0.11 21.49 7.51
CA ARG A 62 1.21 20.58 7.05
C ARG A 62 0.82 19.11 7.11
N ARG A 63 -0.48 18.82 7.03
CA ARG A 63 -1.05 17.46 6.97
C ARG A 63 -2.07 17.38 5.86
N SER A 64 -1.89 16.43 4.98
CA SER A 64 -2.82 16.20 3.86
C SER A 64 -4.02 15.34 4.29
N ASN A 65 -3.89 14.58 5.36
CA ASN A 65 -4.76 13.48 5.76
C ASN A 65 -4.95 12.47 4.61
N MET A 66 -3.89 12.26 3.82
CA MET A 66 -3.85 11.27 2.76
C MET A 66 -2.73 10.28 3.00
N VAL A 67 -3.00 9.01 2.74
CA VAL A 67 -2.03 7.92 2.74
C VAL A 67 -1.93 7.36 1.33
N GLY A 68 -0.71 7.32 0.79
CA GLY A 68 -0.45 6.67 -0.48
C GLY A 68 -0.38 5.16 -0.32
N ILE A 69 -1.10 4.41 -1.13
CA ILE A 69 -0.96 2.95 -1.21
C ILE A 69 -0.44 2.62 -2.61
N VAL A 70 0.73 2.02 -2.65
CA VAL A 70 1.34 1.52 -3.89
C VAL A 70 1.17 0.02 -3.96
N ILE A 71 0.55 -0.45 -5.02
CA ILE A 71 0.20 -1.85 -5.22
C ILE A 71 0.57 -2.29 -6.64
N SER A 72 1.00 -3.54 -6.79
CA SER A 72 1.18 -4.18 -8.10
C SER A 72 0.34 -5.46 -8.19
N ASN A 73 0.11 -5.94 -9.40
CA ASN A 73 -0.59 -7.21 -9.67
C ASN A 73 -1.99 -7.35 -9.02
N VAL A 74 -2.74 -6.24 -8.93
CA VAL A 74 -4.07 -6.20 -8.29
C VAL A 74 -5.06 -7.19 -8.90
N THR A 75 -4.96 -7.43 -10.20
CA THR A 75 -5.94 -8.24 -10.95
C THR A 75 -5.69 -9.74 -10.87
N THR A 76 -4.48 -10.16 -10.50
CA THR A 76 -4.08 -11.57 -10.55
C THR A 76 -4.07 -12.28 -9.20
N ASN A 77 -4.11 -11.52 -8.10
CA ASN A 77 -4.07 -12.07 -6.75
C ASN A 77 -5.24 -11.52 -5.90
N PRO A 78 -6.23 -12.35 -5.50
CA PRO A 78 -7.42 -11.93 -4.75
C PRO A 78 -7.10 -11.37 -3.35
N PHE A 79 -5.93 -11.62 -2.82
CA PHE A 79 -5.47 -11.11 -1.52
C PHE A 79 -5.41 -9.57 -1.50
N TYR A 80 -4.91 -8.94 -2.58
CA TYR A 80 -4.71 -7.50 -2.57
C TYR A 80 -5.98 -6.65 -2.59
N PRO A 81 -7.05 -7.00 -3.34
CA PRO A 81 -8.33 -6.30 -3.22
C PRO A 81 -8.91 -6.30 -1.80
N GLU A 82 -8.82 -7.42 -1.08
CA GLU A 82 -9.29 -7.53 0.29
C GLU A 82 -8.47 -6.64 1.25
N VAL A 83 -7.15 -6.69 1.13
CA VAL A 83 -6.25 -5.82 1.91
C VAL A 83 -6.54 -4.35 1.65
N LEU A 84 -6.74 -3.97 0.37
CA LEU A 84 -7.04 -2.59 0.00
C LEU A 84 -8.36 -2.11 0.60
N ASP A 85 -9.39 -2.94 0.60
CA ASP A 85 -10.68 -2.64 1.22
C ASP A 85 -10.53 -2.43 2.74
N LEU A 86 -9.83 -3.33 3.42
CA LEU A 86 -9.57 -3.23 4.86
C LEU A 86 -8.77 -1.98 5.22
N LEU A 87 -7.68 -1.70 4.50
CA LEU A 87 -6.86 -0.51 4.72
C LEU A 87 -7.67 0.76 4.47
N SER A 88 -8.45 0.81 3.36
CA SER A 88 -9.27 1.97 3.02
C SER A 88 -10.28 2.27 4.10
N ARG A 89 -10.98 1.25 4.62
CA ARG A 89 -11.92 1.42 5.75
C ARG A 89 -11.22 1.95 7.00
N LYS A 90 -10.08 1.36 7.38
CA LYS A 90 -9.35 1.77 8.58
C LYS A 90 -8.84 3.20 8.49
N PHE A 91 -8.33 3.63 7.35
CA PHE A 91 -7.91 5.01 7.15
C PHE A 91 -9.10 5.97 7.17
N GLN A 92 -10.23 5.62 6.55
CA GLN A 92 -11.44 6.45 6.57
C GLN A 92 -12.04 6.61 7.99
N GLU A 93 -12.04 5.55 8.80
CA GLU A 93 -12.43 5.60 10.22
C GLU A 93 -11.60 6.62 11.01
N ASN A 94 -10.33 6.81 10.63
CA ASN A 94 -9.43 7.80 11.23
C ASN A 94 -9.42 9.17 10.51
N GLY A 95 -10.37 9.42 9.62
CA GLY A 95 -10.49 10.68 8.88
C GLY A 95 -9.42 10.88 7.80
N GLN A 96 -8.68 9.82 7.45
CA GLN A 96 -7.68 9.84 6.39
C GLN A 96 -8.27 9.33 5.07
N LYS A 97 -7.68 9.74 3.95
CA LYS A 97 -8.04 9.31 2.61
C LYS A 97 -6.94 8.45 2.03
N VAL A 98 -7.31 7.47 1.22
CA VAL A 98 -6.37 6.64 0.49
C VAL A 98 -6.19 7.21 -0.93
N MET A 99 -4.95 7.34 -1.34
CA MET A 99 -4.55 7.59 -2.72
C MET A 99 -3.89 6.34 -3.25
N LEU A 100 -4.51 5.70 -4.23
CA LEU A 100 -4.05 4.44 -4.80
C LEU A 100 -3.17 4.68 -6.03
N PHE A 101 -2.00 4.06 -6.04
CA PHE A 101 -1.12 3.97 -7.20
C PHE A 101 -0.90 2.50 -7.57
N VAL A 102 -1.17 2.17 -8.82
CA VAL A 102 -0.96 0.82 -9.34
C VAL A 102 0.32 0.83 -10.17
N VAL A 103 1.28 0.01 -9.79
CA VAL A 103 2.52 -0.22 -10.53
C VAL A 103 2.28 -1.32 -11.54
N HIS A 104 2.42 -1.04 -12.81
CA HIS A 104 2.37 -2.03 -13.88
C HIS A 104 3.73 -2.71 -14.05
N ARG A 105 3.75 -3.88 -14.74
CA ARG A 105 4.95 -4.71 -14.88
C ARG A 105 6.14 -4.02 -15.56
N ASP A 106 5.87 -3.04 -16.40
CA ASP A 106 6.82 -2.24 -17.18
C ASP A 106 7.24 -0.95 -16.46
N GLN A 107 6.73 -0.71 -15.26
CA GLN A 107 6.97 0.50 -14.48
C GLN A 107 7.82 0.20 -13.25
N SER A 108 8.72 1.13 -12.93
CA SER A 108 9.45 1.13 -11.68
C SER A 108 8.66 1.86 -10.58
N LEU A 109 8.83 1.43 -9.34
CA LEU A 109 8.35 2.17 -8.19
C LEU A 109 8.99 3.56 -8.11
N ASP A 110 10.25 3.67 -8.52
CA ASP A 110 11.01 4.92 -8.52
C ASP A 110 10.40 5.99 -9.45
N ASP A 111 9.63 5.58 -10.46
CA ASP A 111 8.91 6.51 -11.35
C ASP A 111 7.60 7.04 -10.72
N ILE A 112 7.04 6.30 -9.78
CA ILE A 112 5.73 6.60 -9.17
C ILE A 112 5.88 7.37 -7.86
N LEU A 113 6.88 7.04 -7.05
CA LEU A 113 7.08 7.69 -5.75
C LEU A 113 7.23 9.21 -5.81
N PRO A 114 7.95 9.80 -6.78
CA PRO A 114 8.00 11.26 -6.92
C PRO A 114 6.61 11.89 -7.05
N GLN A 115 5.70 11.26 -7.81
CA GLN A 115 4.33 11.73 -7.98
C GLN A 115 3.56 11.69 -6.64
N LEU A 116 3.70 10.61 -5.86
CA LEU A 116 3.12 10.51 -4.51
C LEU A 116 3.61 11.63 -3.59
N LEU A 117 4.90 11.91 -3.64
CA LEU A 117 5.53 12.95 -2.83
C LEU A 117 5.08 14.37 -3.23
N GLU A 118 4.68 14.59 -4.48
CA GLU A 118 4.08 15.87 -4.93
C GLU A 118 2.73 16.12 -4.26
N TYR A 119 1.93 15.07 -4.00
CA TYR A 119 0.66 15.19 -3.27
C TYR A 119 0.83 15.37 -1.77
N GLN A 120 2.08 15.38 -1.26
CA GLN A 120 2.40 15.56 0.16
C GLN A 120 1.61 14.59 1.06
N VAL A 121 1.54 13.32 0.67
CA VAL A 121 0.89 12.29 1.49
C VAL A 121 1.57 12.18 2.86
N ASP A 122 0.79 11.92 3.91
CA ASP A 122 1.28 11.83 5.29
C ASP A 122 2.05 10.52 5.57
N GLY A 123 1.93 9.54 4.67
CA GLY A 123 2.64 8.27 4.72
C GLY A 123 2.39 7.42 3.49
N ILE A 124 3.23 6.42 3.27
CA ILE A 124 3.18 5.53 2.10
C ILE A 124 3.19 4.08 2.55
N ILE A 125 2.27 3.27 2.03
CA ILE A 125 2.29 1.81 2.16
C ILE A 125 2.62 1.21 0.80
N ILE A 126 3.63 0.34 0.75
CA ILE A 126 4.06 -0.36 -0.46
C ILE A 126 3.79 -1.85 -0.27
N THR A 127 2.92 -2.42 -1.11
CA THR A 127 2.46 -3.81 -0.91
C THR A 127 3.19 -4.85 -1.76
N ALA A 128 3.72 -4.50 -2.91
CA ALA A 128 4.18 -5.50 -3.87
C ALA A 128 5.30 -5.03 -4.82
N ALA A 129 6.00 -3.96 -4.49
CA ALA A 129 7.10 -3.45 -5.30
C ALA A 129 8.40 -3.39 -4.50
N THR A 130 9.54 -3.42 -5.17
CA THR A 130 10.85 -3.25 -4.56
C THR A 130 11.16 -1.76 -4.48
N LEU A 131 11.46 -1.27 -3.28
CA LEU A 131 11.86 0.11 -3.03
C LEU A 131 13.38 0.22 -3.17
N SER A 132 13.87 1.13 -3.99
CA SER A 132 15.30 1.43 -4.03
C SER A 132 15.77 2.13 -2.75
N SER A 133 17.07 1.99 -2.44
CA SER A 133 17.67 2.69 -1.29
C SER A 133 17.59 4.21 -1.45
N GLU A 134 17.72 4.71 -2.68
CA GLU A 134 17.61 6.13 -3.00
C GLU A 134 16.20 6.66 -2.68
N MET A 135 15.17 5.95 -3.12
CA MET A 135 13.78 6.37 -2.86
C MET A 135 13.40 6.26 -1.39
N SER A 136 13.90 5.26 -0.68
CA SER A 136 13.76 5.17 0.78
C SER A 136 14.34 6.41 1.46
N TYR A 137 15.54 6.83 1.07
CA TYR A 137 16.20 8.03 1.57
C TYR A 137 15.46 9.32 1.23
N GLN A 138 14.90 9.45 0.03
CA GLN A 138 14.11 10.62 -0.35
C GLN A 138 12.84 10.76 0.48
N CYS A 139 12.14 9.67 0.75
CA CYS A 139 10.97 9.67 1.63
C CYS A 139 11.34 10.09 3.05
N GLU A 140 12.43 9.55 3.60
CA GLU A 140 12.95 9.90 4.92
C GLU A 140 13.29 11.40 5.02
N ARG A 141 14.02 11.95 4.06
CA ARG A 141 14.36 13.37 4.00
C ARG A 141 13.15 14.29 3.96
N ARG A 142 12.06 13.87 3.37
CA ARG A 142 10.79 14.61 3.33
C ARG A 142 9.92 14.39 4.56
N GLY A 143 10.34 13.51 5.47
CA GLY A 143 9.57 13.15 6.65
C GLY A 143 8.30 12.36 6.32
N THR A 144 8.26 11.69 5.18
CA THR A 144 7.14 10.83 4.76
C THR A 144 7.47 9.39 5.12
N PRO A 145 6.86 8.81 6.17
CA PRO A 145 7.12 7.44 6.59
C PRO A 145 6.67 6.44 5.52
N VAL A 146 7.49 5.41 5.31
CA VAL A 146 7.21 4.30 4.41
C VAL A 146 7.06 3.02 5.21
N THR A 147 6.00 2.28 4.90
CA THR A 147 5.76 0.94 5.43
C THR A 147 5.68 -0.06 4.28
N LEU A 148 6.52 -1.08 4.32
CA LEU A 148 6.45 -2.21 3.41
C LEU A 148 5.43 -3.22 3.97
N PHE A 149 4.47 -3.62 3.17
CA PHE A 149 3.46 -4.59 3.55
C PHE A 149 3.66 -5.90 2.78
N ASN A 150 3.61 -7.02 3.50
CA ASN A 150 3.81 -8.38 2.99
C ASN A 150 5.21 -8.65 2.42
N ARG A 151 6.19 -7.82 2.74
CA ARG A 151 7.62 -8.01 2.40
C ARG A 151 8.50 -7.11 3.25
N TYR A 152 9.78 -7.39 3.24
CA TYR A 152 10.80 -6.51 3.79
C TYR A 152 11.97 -6.36 2.81
N ILE A 153 12.78 -5.34 3.02
CA ILE A 153 14.03 -5.11 2.30
C ILE A 153 15.15 -5.13 3.33
N PRO A 154 16.10 -6.07 3.21
CA PRO A 154 17.25 -6.13 4.13
C PRO A 154 17.99 -4.79 4.17
N LYS A 155 18.35 -4.32 5.36
CA LYS A 155 19.10 -3.07 5.58
C LYS A 155 18.37 -1.79 5.16
N SER A 156 17.06 -1.83 4.92
CA SER A 156 16.25 -0.63 4.71
C SER A 156 15.83 -0.04 6.05
N ASN A 157 15.70 1.30 6.13
CA ASN A 157 15.12 2.01 7.27
C ASN A 157 13.58 2.04 7.22
N ALA A 158 12.96 1.53 6.16
CA ALA A 158 11.50 1.45 6.05
C ALA A 158 10.95 0.48 7.10
N SER A 159 9.87 0.87 7.75
CA SER A 159 9.09 -0.07 8.56
C SER A 159 8.51 -1.17 7.68
N TRP A 160 8.33 -2.36 8.24
CA TRP A 160 7.71 -3.44 7.48
C TRP A 160 6.78 -4.28 8.35
N PHE A 161 5.81 -4.88 7.69
CA PHE A 161 4.84 -5.80 8.28
C PHE A 161 4.62 -6.97 7.33
N CYS A 162 5.01 -8.17 7.74
CA CYS A 162 4.81 -9.40 6.99
C CYS A 162 4.59 -10.60 7.91
N CYS A 163 4.04 -11.67 7.36
CA CYS A 163 3.95 -12.96 8.04
C CYS A 163 5.35 -13.58 8.20
N ASP A 164 5.49 -14.52 9.15
CA ASP A 164 6.65 -15.40 9.22
C ASP A 164 6.60 -16.41 8.06
N ASN A 165 7.14 -15.98 6.93
CA ASN A 165 7.13 -16.77 5.71
C ASN A 165 8.05 -18.00 5.80
N MET A 166 9.10 -17.91 6.61
CA MET A 166 10.01 -19.02 6.83
C MET A 166 9.34 -20.14 7.63
N ALA A 167 8.66 -19.77 8.72
CA ALA A 167 7.86 -20.73 9.48
C ALA A 167 6.74 -21.33 8.62
N GLY A 168 6.07 -20.52 7.80
CA GLY A 168 5.05 -21.01 6.86
C GLY A 168 5.59 -22.05 5.87
N GLY A 169 6.75 -21.79 5.27
CA GLY A 169 7.43 -22.75 4.38
C GLY A 169 7.80 -24.05 5.10
N SER A 170 8.33 -23.93 6.31
CA SER A 170 8.68 -25.09 7.15
C SER A 170 7.46 -25.95 7.52
N MET A 171 6.33 -25.32 7.86
CA MET A 171 5.08 -26.04 8.18
C MET A 171 4.56 -26.82 6.98
N VAL A 172 4.62 -26.26 5.77
CA VAL A 172 4.22 -26.96 4.55
C VAL A 172 5.15 -28.15 4.29
N ALA A 173 6.46 -27.97 4.42
CA ALA A 173 7.43 -29.07 4.28
C ALA A 173 7.15 -30.20 5.28
N GLN A 174 6.89 -29.88 6.55
CA GLN A 174 6.56 -30.85 7.56
C GLN A 174 5.28 -31.66 7.20
N LEU A 175 4.25 -30.98 6.68
CA LEU A 175 3.03 -31.63 6.21
C LEU A 175 3.30 -32.66 5.11
N PHE A 176 4.19 -32.36 4.16
CA PHE A 176 4.60 -33.32 3.12
C PHE A 176 5.31 -34.55 3.70
N LEU A 177 6.20 -34.33 4.68
CA LEU A 177 6.91 -35.43 5.36
C LEU A 177 5.93 -36.32 6.16
N ASP A 178 5.04 -35.73 6.93
CA ASP A 178 4.03 -36.46 7.73
C ASP A 178 3.08 -37.25 6.83
N SER A 179 2.79 -36.75 5.65
CA SER A 179 2.00 -37.41 4.61
C SER A 179 2.82 -38.41 3.77
N ARG A 180 4.10 -38.61 4.11
CA ARG A 180 5.03 -39.59 3.47
C ARG A 180 5.23 -39.35 1.95
N HIS A 181 5.15 -38.10 1.49
CA HIS A 181 5.48 -37.77 0.11
C HIS A 181 7.00 -37.92 -0.11
N LYS A 182 7.38 -38.66 -1.17
CA LYS A 182 8.78 -38.96 -1.45
C LYS A 182 9.45 -38.01 -2.43
N ARG A 183 8.68 -37.35 -3.27
CA ARG A 183 9.15 -36.44 -4.34
C ARG A 183 8.29 -35.18 -4.41
N PRO A 184 8.35 -34.30 -3.40
CA PRO A 184 7.61 -33.05 -3.43
C PRO A 184 8.21 -32.12 -4.48
N ALA A 185 7.37 -31.28 -5.10
CA ALA A 185 7.80 -30.20 -5.97
C ALA A 185 7.54 -28.86 -5.28
N TYR A 186 8.44 -27.91 -5.47
CA TYR A 186 8.33 -26.54 -4.99
C TYR A 186 8.26 -25.57 -6.17
N LEU A 187 7.13 -24.90 -6.31
CA LEU A 187 6.94 -23.84 -7.31
C LEU A 187 7.20 -22.49 -6.65
N ALA A 188 8.37 -21.92 -6.90
CA ALA A 188 8.81 -20.66 -6.33
C ALA A 188 8.03 -19.47 -6.88
N GLY A 189 7.88 -18.44 -6.06
CA GLY A 189 7.40 -17.12 -6.50
C GLY A 189 8.50 -16.33 -7.23
N SER A 190 8.38 -15.01 -7.18
CA SER A 190 9.39 -14.10 -7.72
C SER A 190 10.68 -14.18 -6.89
N GLU A 191 11.82 -14.40 -7.53
CA GLU A 191 13.10 -14.67 -6.86
C GLU A 191 13.72 -13.44 -6.17
N ASP A 192 13.21 -12.25 -6.48
CA ASP A 192 13.65 -10.97 -5.92
C ASP A 192 12.85 -10.53 -4.69
N THR A 193 11.91 -11.35 -4.20
CA THR A 193 11.05 -10.96 -3.09
C THR A 193 11.38 -11.73 -1.81
N SER A 194 11.46 -11.00 -0.67
CA SER A 194 11.69 -11.61 0.64
C SER A 194 10.69 -12.70 0.97
N THR A 195 9.43 -12.51 0.61
CA THR A 195 8.35 -13.48 0.82
C THR A 195 8.62 -14.81 0.11
N SER A 196 9.09 -14.78 -1.14
CA SER A 196 9.44 -15.98 -1.90
C SER A 196 10.66 -16.67 -1.31
N ILE A 197 11.72 -15.89 -1.08
CA ILE A 197 13.00 -16.37 -0.54
C ILE A 197 12.80 -17.07 0.81
N ASP A 198 12.05 -16.45 1.73
CA ASP A 198 11.82 -16.99 3.06
C ASP A 198 10.98 -18.27 3.04
N ARG A 199 9.92 -18.31 2.22
CA ARG A 199 9.09 -19.52 2.08
C ARG A 199 9.89 -20.67 1.53
N GLU A 200 10.65 -20.42 0.46
CA GLU A 200 11.53 -21.42 -0.14
C GLU A 200 12.56 -21.92 0.87
N LYS A 201 13.24 -21.01 1.55
CA LYS A 201 14.25 -21.34 2.55
C LYS A 201 13.67 -22.23 3.65
N GLY A 202 12.52 -21.84 4.23
CA GLY A 202 11.85 -22.64 5.27
C GLY A 202 11.45 -24.03 4.78
N PHE A 203 10.95 -24.15 3.55
CA PHE A 203 10.60 -25.42 2.94
C PHE A 203 11.84 -26.31 2.70
N MET A 204 12.85 -25.77 2.02
CA MET A 204 14.04 -26.51 1.63
C MET A 204 14.90 -26.94 2.82
N GLU A 205 15.00 -26.12 3.87
CA GLU A 205 15.70 -26.50 5.10
C GLU A 205 15.13 -27.77 5.74
N ILE A 206 13.82 -27.89 5.81
CA ILE A 206 13.17 -29.07 6.37
C ILE A 206 13.32 -30.30 5.45
N MET A 207 13.15 -30.14 4.14
CA MET A 207 13.33 -31.23 3.17
C MET A 207 14.77 -31.77 3.18
N ASN A 208 15.75 -30.89 3.08
CA ASN A 208 17.17 -31.26 3.09
C ASN A 208 17.59 -31.95 4.40
N LYS A 209 17.10 -31.44 5.55
CA LYS A 209 17.37 -32.06 6.85
C LYS A 209 16.85 -33.50 6.94
N ASN A 210 15.80 -33.82 6.22
CA ASN A 210 15.21 -35.16 6.19
C ASN A 210 15.65 -36.01 4.98
N GLY A 211 16.61 -35.53 4.19
CA GLY A 211 17.14 -36.26 3.03
C GLY A 211 16.13 -36.43 1.89
N VAL A 212 15.12 -35.54 1.81
CA VAL A 212 14.11 -35.57 0.75
C VAL A 212 14.49 -34.55 -0.31
N GLU A 213 14.76 -35.06 -1.51
CA GLU A 213 15.02 -34.21 -2.69
C GLU A 213 13.71 -33.64 -3.20
N SER A 214 13.70 -32.32 -3.47
CA SER A 214 12.53 -31.60 -3.99
C SER A 214 12.84 -31.01 -5.34
N LEU A 215 11.94 -31.24 -6.29
CA LEU A 215 11.98 -30.53 -7.56
C LEU A 215 11.67 -29.06 -7.35
N ARG A 216 12.40 -28.16 -8.03
CA ARG A 216 12.22 -26.72 -7.92
C ARG A 216 12.02 -26.07 -9.28
N GLU A 217 10.94 -25.30 -9.39
CA GLU A 217 10.63 -24.49 -10.55
C GLU A 217 10.21 -23.09 -10.13
N VAL A 218 10.17 -22.13 -11.08
CA VAL A 218 9.83 -20.73 -10.83
C VAL A 218 8.53 -20.37 -11.55
N GLY A 219 7.51 -19.99 -10.79
CA GLY A 219 6.19 -19.60 -11.29
C GLY A 219 5.90 -18.10 -11.20
N ASN A 220 6.82 -17.27 -10.66
CA ASN A 220 6.75 -15.80 -10.63
C ASN A 220 5.45 -15.21 -10.07
N TYR A 221 4.70 -15.93 -9.25
CA TYR A 221 3.33 -15.56 -8.84
C TYR A 221 2.40 -15.30 -10.04
N ASN A 222 2.64 -15.97 -11.17
CA ASN A 222 1.91 -15.81 -12.41
C ASN A 222 1.26 -17.13 -12.81
N TYR A 223 -0.04 -17.09 -13.12
CA TYR A 223 -0.77 -18.30 -13.51
C TYR A 223 -0.18 -18.98 -14.75
N ASN A 224 0.13 -18.22 -15.79
CA ASN A 224 0.63 -18.78 -17.04
C ASN A 224 2.02 -19.42 -16.88
N ASP A 225 2.92 -18.75 -16.13
CA ASP A 225 4.26 -19.27 -15.84
C ASP A 225 4.14 -20.56 -14.99
N ALA A 226 3.31 -20.53 -13.96
CA ALA A 226 3.08 -21.68 -13.10
C ALA A 226 2.45 -22.86 -13.85
N TYR A 227 1.49 -22.59 -14.72
CA TYR A 227 0.82 -23.59 -15.55
C TYR A 227 1.80 -24.24 -16.53
N ALA A 228 2.58 -23.43 -17.26
CA ALA A 228 3.58 -23.94 -18.21
C ALA A 228 4.60 -24.87 -17.51
N ARG A 229 5.11 -24.49 -16.32
CA ARG A 229 6.04 -25.33 -15.58
C ARG A 229 5.41 -26.63 -15.08
N SER A 230 4.15 -26.58 -14.66
CA SER A 230 3.45 -27.80 -14.23
C SER A 230 3.22 -28.80 -15.36
N GLU A 231 2.96 -28.33 -16.60
CA GLU A 231 2.75 -29.16 -17.77
C GLU A 231 4.06 -29.79 -18.28
N GLU A 232 5.18 -29.05 -18.27
CA GLU A 232 6.49 -29.57 -18.63
C GLU A 232 6.84 -30.82 -17.82
N HIS A 233 6.63 -30.80 -16.51
CA HIS A 233 6.95 -31.95 -15.64
C HIS A 233 5.92 -33.08 -15.71
N THR A 234 4.67 -32.78 -15.99
CA THR A 234 3.66 -33.84 -16.18
C THR A 234 3.96 -34.64 -17.44
N SER A 235 4.41 -34.02 -18.53
CA SER A 235 4.80 -34.70 -19.76
C SER A 235 6.05 -35.56 -19.60
N GLU A 236 7.04 -35.11 -18.82
CA GLU A 236 8.25 -35.89 -18.51
C GLU A 236 7.96 -37.14 -17.67
N LEU A 237 7.01 -37.07 -16.72
CA LEU A 237 6.60 -38.20 -15.89
C LEU A 237 5.77 -39.23 -16.67
N GLN A 238 5.07 -38.83 -17.73
CA GLN A 238 4.30 -39.72 -18.62
C GLN A 238 5.19 -40.41 -19.66
N SER A 239 6.41 -39.92 -19.89
CA SER A 239 7.34 -40.47 -20.87
C SER A 239 8.33 -41.48 -20.27
N GLN A 240 8.27 -41.76 -18.98
CA GLN A 240 9.02 -42.78 -18.22
C GLN A 240 8.11 -43.94 -17.81
#